data_c9e083fec6fc2a07ca68088a48f92472
#
_entry.id   c9e083fec6fc2a07ca68088a48f92472
#
_cell.length_a   1.000
_cell.length_b   1.000
_cell.length_c   1.000
_cell.angle_alpha   90.00
_cell.angle_beta   90.00
_cell.angle_gamma   90.00
#
_symmetry.space_group_name_H-M   'P 1'
#
loop_
_entity.id
_entity.type
_entity.pdbx_description
1 polymer ?
#
loop_
_entity_poly.entity_id
_entity_poly.type
_entity_poly.pdbx_seq_one_letter_code
_entity_poly.pdbx_strand_id
1 'polypeptide(L)'
;MKDYIEKIKAIGYSKIIEESDDHVIAKGGEILVHIIRTDEKELTPRLVNTIVTKLLVLDPVPNYAWITNGEANSYQDVMFAKAIPEIPAPLTREEEKLFGRKEITKRDKWSYLMYEKLQTRFDQLHQLIYDSRDSVDNTNDAIDEFCKLIFMEEFRINHPDYKLKKGVLAGKKIKDLLWHERFEKDDADKKAIVEEIRTAFKEIKDHPDYVAHLDDGTEAPIFDPDSYLKLGKVEIYYKVLKALQDLGDISTNGTTRQATLNDLSGDVLGRVFDVLIRGKFENKGGMGIYLTPRQVTEAAVDMVMHDLKKSPGKITKLDIHNRPEFKVLDGCCGSGGFLIKMLEELKQYLLIELAGDRKQWEERFEKMKEHSIVGADNSPGMILKARINMALHGANRAQIFKTENSLTSPQLKPETFDVILTNPPFKSGGISEKSSEGKTTLQFFRNDIEDGVNQKRSTGLSLGSKPDGKGKWKPVSSMDPAILFIDRYLQLLKPGGLCMMVVPDGVLSNSGDRYVREYLMGKKNEITGEFEGGKAILKGVISLPQETFSLSGAGAKTSLLYFKKKEHPGEKQGSVFMAVADEVGFTVKNKIEVQLGDDHNSLLKIIDSYKRGH
;
A
#
# COMPACT_ATOMS: atom_id res chain seq x y z
N MET A 1 -35.51 -5.05 23.48
CA MET A 1 -35.16 -5.10 22.07
C MET A 1 -36.13 -4.39 21.12
N LYS A 2 -37.46 -4.41 21.34
CA LYS A 2 -38.45 -3.77 20.42
C LYS A 2 -38.08 -2.31 20.05
N ASP A 3 -37.67 -1.51 21.02
CA ASP A 3 -37.25 -0.11 20.81
C ASP A 3 -36.04 0.03 19.87
N TYR A 4 -35.10 -0.91 19.94
CA TYR A 4 -33.92 -0.94 19.07
C TYR A 4 -34.26 -1.39 17.66
N ILE A 5 -35.26 -2.30 17.52
CA ILE A 5 -35.78 -2.72 16.22
C ILE A 5 -36.44 -1.55 15.49
N GLU A 6 -37.22 -0.74 16.20
CA GLU A 6 -37.82 0.47 15.60
C GLU A 6 -36.76 1.48 15.18
N LYS A 7 -35.76 1.71 16.05
CA LYS A 7 -34.64 2.60 15.74
C LYS A 7 -33.81 2.12 14.53
N ILE A 8 -33.48 0.83 14.46
CA ILE A 8 -32.66 0.32 13.34
C ILE A 8 -33.45 0.30 12.03
N LYS A 9 -34.78 0.06 12.08
CA LYS A 9 -35.67 0.20 10.92
C LYS A 9 -35.73 1.66 10.43
N ALA A 10 -35.78 2.62 11.34
CA ALA A 10 -35.76 4.05 11.01
C ALA A 10 -34.45 4.48 10.33
N ILE A 11 -33.33 3.80 10.63
CA ILE A 11 -32.04 4.01 9.97
C ILE A 11 -32.06 3.43 8.53
N GLY A 12 -32.95 2.47 8.22
CA GLY A 12 -33.10 1.89 6.88
C GLY A 12 -32.89 0.36 6.82
N TYR A 13 -32.61 -0.31 7.94
CA TYR A 13 -32.47 -1.77 8.00
C TYR A 13 -33.85 -2.42 8.16
N SER A 14 -34.54 -2.61 7.06
CA SER A 14 -35.96 -3.02 7.07
C SER A 14 -36.19 -4.50 7.36
N LYS A 15 -35.20 -5.36 7.12
CA LYS A 15 -35.31 -6.81 7.29
C LYS A 15 -34.69 -7.25 8.61
N ILE A 16 -35.53 -7.78 9.52
CA ILE A 16 -35.06 -8.46 10.73
C ILE A 16 -34.93 -9.94 10.40
N ILE A 17 -33.74 -10.51 10.63
CA ILE A 17 -33.41 -11.90 10.31
C ILE A 17 -33.59 -12.77 11.55
N GLU A 18 -33.16 -12.29 12.70
CA GLU A 18 -33.22 -12.96 13.99
C GLU A 18 -33.57 -11.96 15.08
N GLU A 19 -34.38 -12.38 16.06
CA GLU A 19 -34.80 -11.57 17.19
C GLU A 19 -34.86 -12.45 18.45
N SER A 20 -34.12 -12.03 19.49
CA SER A 20 -34.21 -12.56 20.84
C SER A 20 -34.29 -11.42 21.86
N ASP A 21 -34.35 -11.73 23.15
CA ASP A 21 -34.45 -10.72 24.22
C ASP A 21 -33.20 -9.86 24.35
N ASP A 22 -32.05 -10.38 23.89
CA ASP A 22 -30.75 -9.76 24.04
C ASP A 22 -30.00 -9.56 22.70
N HIS A 23 -30.51 -10.11 21.59
CA HIS A 23 -29.84 -10.06 20.30
C HIS A 23 -30.82 -9.89 19.14
N VAL A 24 -30.51 -8.97 18.23
CA VAL A 24 -31.24 -8.75 16.98
C VAL A 24 -30.26 -8.69 15.82
N ILE A 25 -30.59 -9.38 14.74
CA ILE A 25 -29.87 -9.29 13.46
C ILE A 25 -30.74 -8.56 12.46
N ALA A 26 -30.28 -7.42 11.99
CA ALA A 26 -30.96 -6.60 11.00
C ALA A 26 -30.16 -6.54 9.69
N LYS A 27 -30.85 -6.51 8.54
CA LYS A 27 -30.26 -6.43 7.21
C LYS A 27 -30.83 -5.26 6.43
N GLY A 28 -29.91 -4.52 5.75
CA GLY A 28 -30.23 -3.47 4.79
C GLY A 28 -29.36 -3.62 3.53
N GLY A 29 -29.97 -3.99 2.38
CA GLY A 29 -29.19 -4.45 1.23
C GLY A 29 -28.43 -5.74 1.57
N GLU A 30 -27.11 -5.76 1.39
CA GLU A 30 -26.25 -6.88 1.82
C GLU A 30 -25.55 -6.60 3.17
N ILE A 31 -25.84 -5.46 3.80
CA ILE A 31 -25.21 -5.03 5.06
C ILE A 31 -25.92 -5.67 6.24
N LEU A 32 -25.17 -6.31 7.12
CA LEU A 32 -25.63 -6.92 8.37
C LEU A 32 -25.24 -6.08 9.57
N VAL A 33 -26.21 -5.89 10.46
CA VAL A 33 -26.01 -5.23 11.76
C VAL A 33 -26.47 -6.15 12.87
N HIS A 34 -25.61 -6.41 13.83
CA HIS A 34 -25.95 -7.10 15.06
C HIS A 34 -26.20 -6.09 16.17
N ILE A 35 -27.36 -6.13 16.80
CA ILE A 35 -27.71 -5.34 17.97
C ILE A 35 -27.67 -6.29 19.16
N ILE A 36 -26.76 -6.02 20.10
CA ILE A 36 -26.49 -6.89 21.25
C ILE A 36 -26.73 -6.11 22.53
N ARG A 37 -27.65 -6.60 23.35
CA ARG A 37 -27.90 -6.09 24.70
C ARG A 37 -27.11 -6.92 25.71
N THR A 38 -26.47 -6.22 26.64
CA THR A 38 -25.76 -6.82 27.77
C THR A 38 -26.35 -6.34 29.09
N ASP A 39 -26.34 -7.19 30.11
CA ASP A 39 -26.78 -6.85 31.47
C ASP A 39 -25.66 -6.22 32.32
N GLU A 40 -24.48 -6.04 31.76
CA GLU A 40 -23.36 -5.38 32.41
C GLU A 40 -23.65 -3.89 32.66
N LYS A 41 -23.39 -3.42 33.88
CA LYS A 41 -23.68 -2.03 34.27
C LYS A 41 -22.96 -0.98 33.43
N GLU A 42 -21.77 -1.30 32.93
CA GLU A 42 -20.95 -0.39 32.15
C GLU A 42 -20.48 -1.06 30.86
N LEU A 43 -20.54 -0.33 29.75
CA LEU A 43 -19.93 -0.74 28.47
C LEU A 43 -18.43 -0.43 28.50
N THR A 44 -17.66 -1.23 29.24
CA THR A 44 -16.21 -1.07 29.27
C THR A 44 -15.59 -1.42 27.91
N PRO A 45 -14.46 -0.80 27.53
CA PRO A 45 -13.74 -1.16 26.30
C PRO A 45 -13.42 -2.66 26.20
N ARG A 46 -13.13 -3.31 27.33
CA ARG A 46 -12.86 -4.75 27.39
C ARG A 46 -14.10 -5.57 27.01
N LEU A 47 -15.28 -5.22 27.55
CA LEU A 47 -16.54 -5.90 27.23
C LEU A 47 -16.88 -5.73 25.75
N VAL A 48 -16.83 -4.50 25.24
CA VAL A 48 -17.10 -4.19 23.82
C VAL A 48 -16.16 -5.00 22.93
N ASN A 49 -14.87 -5.02 23.24
CA ASN A 49 -13.89 -5.79 22.46
C ASN A 49 -14.17 -7.29 22.49
N THR A 50 -14.59 -7.84 23.64
CA THR A 50 -14.96 -9.26 23.75
C THR A 50 -16.15 -9.60 22.84
N ILE A 51 -17.16 -8.72 22.80
CA ILE A 51 -18.34 -8.91 21.93
C ILE A 51 -17.94 -8.83 20.46
N VAL A 52 -17.21 -7.79 20.06
CA VAL A 52 -16.75 -7.61 18.68
C VAL A 52 -15.91 -8.81 18.21
N THR A 53 -15.06 -9.33 19.07
CA THR A 53 -14.27 -10.53 18.81
C THR A 53 -15.14 -11.75 18.48
N LYS A 54 -16.22 -11.96 19.24
CA LYS A 54 -17.17 -13.06 18.97
C LYS A 54 -17.88 -12.88 17.62
N LEU A 55 -18.14 -11.65 17.21
CA LEU A 55 -18.78 -11.35 15.93
C LEU A 55 -17.86 -11.61 14.73
N LEU A 56 -16.55 -11.42 14.90
CA LEU A 56 -15.56 -11.63 13.83
C LEU A 56 -15.41 -13.09 13.40
N VAL A 57 -15.84 -14.05 14.21
CA VAL A 57 -15.79 -15.49 13.88
C VAL A 57 -17.09 -16.04 13.30
N LEU A 58 -18.12 -15.19 13.15
CA LEU A 58 -19.39 -15.58 12.53
C LEU A 58 -19.24 -15.69 11.01
N ASP A 59 -20.10 -16.50 10.39
CA ASP A 59 -20.24 -16.61 8.93
C ASP A 59 -21.70 -16.40 8.55
N PRO A 60 -22.05 -15.31 7.87
CA PRO A 60 -21.17 -14.17 7.50
C PRO A 60 -20.81 -13.27 8.68
N VAL A 61 -19.62 -12.66 8.62
CA VAL A 61 -19.22 -11.63 9.58
C VAL A 61 -20.12 -10.40 9.41
N PRO A 62 -20.73 -9.86 10.49
CA PRO A 62 -21.53 -8.64 10.35
C PRO A 62 -20.67 -7.42 10.03
N ASN A 63 -21.24 -6.49 9.28
CA ASN A 63 -20.57 -5.23 8.96
C ASN A 63 -20.48 -4.33 10.20
N TYR A 64 -21.55 -4.25 10.97
CA TYR A 64 -21.65 -3.38 12.15
C TYR A 64 -22.22 -4.08 13.35
N ALA A 65 -21.86 -3.57 14.54
CA ALA A 65 -22.46 -3.97 15.81
C ALA A 65 -22.94 -2.74 16.60
N TRP A 66 -24.14 -2.85 17.13
CA TRP A 66 -24.69 -1.93 18.10
C TRP A 66 -24.76 -2.64 19.45
N ILE A 67 -23.86 -2.32 20.37
CA ILE A 67 -23.76 -2.92 21.69
C ILE A 67 -24.38 -1.93 22.69
N THR A 68 -25.29 -2.41 23.52
CA THR A 68 -26.00 -1.55 24.48
C THR A 68 -26.26 -2.28 25.79
N ASN A 69 -26.29 -1.52 26.90
CA ASN A 69 -26.78 -1.99 28.21
C ASN A 69 -28.13 -1.37 28.62
N GLY A 70 -28.77 -0.66 27.66
CA GLY A 70 -30.03 0.05 27.89
C GLY A 70 -29.83 1.53 28.19
N GLU A 71 -28.75 1.92 28.84
CA GLU A 71 -28.41 3.32 29.18
C GLU A 71 -27.33 3.89 28.23
N ALA A 72 -26.27 3.12 28.01
CA ALA A 72 -25.18 3.47 27.11
C ALA A 72 -25.22 2.67 25.80
N ASN A 73 -24.66 3.24 24.75
CA ASN A 73 -24.54 2.60 23.45
C ASN A 73 -23.09 2.68 22.95
N SER A 74 -22.65 1.61 22.30
CA SER A 74 -21.38 1.56 21.58
C SER A 74 -21.65 1.01 20.19
N TYR A 75 -21.23 1.76 19.17
CA TYR A 75 -21.36 1.36 17.77
C TYR A 75 -19.99 0.98 17.25
N GLN A 76 -19.93 -0.15 16.56
CA GLN A 76 -18.67 -0.72 16.08
C GLN A 76 -18.76 -1.06 14.60
N ASP A 77 -17.75 -0.67 13.86
CA ASP A 77 -17.44 -1.27 12.57
C ASP A 77 -16.68 -2.57 12.87
N VAL A 78 -17.35 -3.70 12.65
CA VAL A 78 -16.82 -5.01 13.02
C VAL A 78 -15.64 -5.40 12.15
N MET A 79 -15.76 -5.15 10.83
CA MET A 79 -14.73 -5.51 9.86
C MET A 79 -13.41 -4.78 10.08
N PHE A 80 -13.48 -3.53 10.55
CA PHE A 80 -12.29 -2.72 10.86
C PHE A 80 -11.95 -2.69 12.35
N ALA A 81 -12.72 -3.39 13.20
CA ALA A 81 -12.59 -3.41 14.66
C ALA A 81 -12.46 -2.00 15.26
N LYS A 82 -13.27 -1.06 14.78
CA LYS A 82 -13.19 0.36 15.10
C LYS A 82 -14.52 0.87 15.66
N ALA A 83 -14.45 1.65 16.74
CA ALA A 83 -15.61 2.40 17.20
C ALA A 83 -16.04 3.44 16.16
N ILE A 84 -17.36 3.52 15.94
CA ILE A 84 -17.96 4.50 15.04
C ILE A 84 -19.00 5.31 15.81
N PRO A 85 -19.33 6.54 15.38
CA PRO A 85 -20.26 7.40 16.12
C PRO A 85 -21.70 6.89 16.10
N GLU A 86 -22.11 6.22 15.02
CA GLU A 86 -23.46 5.67 14.82
C GLU A 86 -23.44 4.55 13.79
N ILE A 87 -24.51 3.75 13.71
CA ILE A 87 -24.68 2.75 12.64
C ILE A 87 -25.00 3.49 11.33
N PRO A 88 -24.18 3.34 10.29
CA PRO A 88 -24.43 4.00 9.00
C PRO A 88 -25.68 3.47 8.34
N ALA A 89 -26.53 4.35 7.79
CA ALA A 89 -27.70 3.94 7.02
C ALA A 89 -27.29 3.24 5.71
N PRO A 90 -27.97 2.16 5.31
CA PRO A 90 -27.79 1.56 3.98
C PRO A 90 -28.26 2.53 2.90
N LEU A 91 -27.81 2.33 1.67
CA LEU A 91 -28.34 3.09 0.53
C LEU A 91 -29.80 2.71 0.27
N THR A 92 -30.57 3.66 -0.25
CA THR A 92 -31.88 3.39 -0.82
C THR A 92 -31.77 2.64 -2.15
N ARG A 93 -32.83 1.98 -2.61
CA ARG A 93 -32.86 1.30 -3.91
C ARG A 93 -32.52 2.20 -5.10
N GLU A 94 -32.84 3.48 -5.03
CA GLU A 94 -32.51 4.47 -6.06
C GLU A 94 -31.02 4.82 -6.02
N GLU A 95 -30.48 4.98 -4.83
CA GLU A 95 -29.04 5.21 -4.62
C GLU A 95 -28.20 3.97 -4.99
N GLU A 96 -28.68 2.75 -4.68
CA GLU A 96 -28.03 1.50 -5.11
C GLU A 96 -27.95 1.39 -6.65
N LYS A 97 -28.99 1.82 -7.37
CA LYS A 97 -28.97 1.87 -8.84
C LYS A 97 -27.94 2.84 -9.40
N LEU A 98 -27.78 4.00 -8.75
CA LEU A 98 -26.79 5.03 -9.14
C LEU A 98 -25.34 4.56 -8.90
N PHE A 99 -25.10 3.81 -7.82
CA PHE A 99 -23.75 3.35 -7.44
C PHE A 99 -23.44 1.92 -7.93
N GLY A 100 -24.42 1.20 -8.48
CA GLY A 100 -24.24 -0.18 -8.98
C GLY A 100 -23.89 -1.22 -7.89
N ARG A 101 -23.95 -0.86 -6.60
CA ARG A 101 -23.58 -1.71 -5.46
C ARG A 101 -24.67 -1.71 -4.39
N LYS A 102 -24.95 -2.91 -3.84
CA LYS A 102 -25.91 -3.13 -2.74
C LYS A 102 -25.26 -3.19 -1.35
N GLU A 103 -23.94 -3.07 -1.29
CA GLU A 103 -23.12 -3.37 -0.11
C GLU A 103 -22.57 -2.12 0.57
N ILE A 104 -22.95 -0.94 0.09
CA ILE A 104 -22.41 0.33 0.60
C ILE A 104 -23.44 1.08 1.45
N THR A 105 -22.93 1.86 2.40
CA THR A 105 -23.71 2.71 3.30
C THR A 105 -23.69 4.17 2.86
N LYS A 106 -24.52 5.00 3.49
CA LYS A 106 -24.46 6.46 3.32
C LYS A 106 -23.10 7.05 3.72
N ARG A 107 -22.41 6.43 4.68
CA ARG A 107 -21.03 6.81 5.04
C ARG A 107 -20.06 6.52 3.91
N ASP A 108 -20.18 5.33 3.28
CA ASP A 108 -19.35 4.99 2.13
C ASP A 108 -19.64 5.90 0.95
N LYS A 109 -20.92 6.20 0.70
CA LYS A 109 -21.33 7.20 -0.30
C LYS A 109 -20.72 8.58 -0.01
N TRP A 110 -20.76 9.04 1.26
CA TRP A 110 -20.12 10.29 1.65
C TRP A 110 -18.60 10.22 1.43
N SER A 111 -17.96 9.13 1.82
CA SER A 111 -16.53 8.91 1.59
C SER A 111 -16.18 8.90 0.09
N TYR A 112 -17.03 8.29 -0.75
CA TYR A 112 -16.85 8.31 -2.21
C TYR A 112 -16.99 9.72 -2.79
N LEU A 113 -18.03 10.45 -2.40
CA LEU A 113 -18.21 11.85 -2.83
C LEU A 113 -17.08 12.76 -2.33
N MET A 114 -16.56 12.48 -1.13
CA MET A 114 -15.37 13.17 -0.62
C MET A 114 -14.11 12.80 -1.40
N TYR A 115 -13.97 11.56 -1.85
CA TYR A 115 -12.88 11.15 -2.72
C TYR A 115 -12.80 12.02 -3.98
N GLU A 116 -13.91 12.18 -4.71
CA GLU A 116 -13.94 13.02 -5.91
C GLU A 116 -13.64 14.49 -5.60
N LYS A 117 -14.24 15.02 -4.51
CA LYS A 117 -13.95 16.39 -4.06
C LYS A 117 -12.49 16.58 -3.68
N LEU A 118 -11.91 15.66 -2.93
CA LEU A 118 -10.52 15.74 -2.51
C LEU A 118 -9.56 15.58 -3.69
N GLN A 119 -9.87 14.69 -4.62
CA GLN A 119 -9.08 14.55 -5.85
C GLN A 119 -9.01 15.88 -6.60
N THR A 120 -10.14 16.52 -6.81
CA THR A 120 -10.21 17.85 -7.44
C THR A 120 -9.49 18.92 -6.61
N ARG A 121 -9.67 18.92 -5.28
CA ARG A 121 -8.98 19.85 -4.38
C ARG A 121 -7.47 19.65 -4.39
N PHE A 122 -6.99 18.43 -4.30
CA PHE A 122 -5.55 18.12 -4.31
C PHE A 122 -4.91 18.57 -5.62
N ASP A 123 -5.59 18.33 -6.74
CA ASP A 123 -5.14 18.81 -8.05
C ASP A 123 -5.04 20.35 -8.10
N GLN A 124 -6.06 21.04 -7.60
CA GLN A 124 -6.08 22.50 -7.50
C GLN A 124 -5.01 23.05 -6.55
N LEU A 125 -4.80 22.41 -5.40
CA LEU A 125 -3.79 22.81 -4.42
C LEU A 125 -2.37 22.60 -4.96
N HIS A 126 -2.13 21.47 -5.60
CA HIS A 126 -0.87 21.21 -6.28
C HIS A 126 -0.61 22.27 -7.35
N GLN A 127 -1.61 22.58 -8.19
CA GLN A 127 -1.49 23.61 -9.22
C GLN A 127 -1.24 24.99 -8.61
N LEU A 128 -1.92 25.33 -7.52
CA LEU A 128 -1.70 26.59 -6.79
C LEU A 128 -0.25 26.71 -6.30
N ILE A 129 0.30 25.64 -5.72
CA ILE A 129 1.71 25.60 -5.26
C ILE A 129 2.65 25.78 -6.46
N TYR A 130 2.43 25.02 -7.52
CA TYR A 130 3.25 25.09 -8.73
C TYR A 130 3.23 26.45 -9.40
N ASP A 131 2.04 27.03 -9.60
CA ASP A 131 1.87 28.34 -10.27
C ASP A 131 2.35 29.51 -9.41
N SER A 132 2.43 29.32 -8.10
CA SER A 132 2.90 30.36 -7.18
C SER A 132 4.36 30.75 -7.45
N ARG A 133 5.16 29.84 -8.00
CA ARG A 133 6.63 30.00 -8.16
C ARG A 133 7.32 30.42 -6.86
N ASP A 134 6.76 30.00 -5.74
CA ASP A 134 7.26 30.30 -4.40
C ASP A 134 8.28 29.25 -3.98
N SER A 135 9.52 29.40 -4.44
CA SER A 135 10.61 28.44 -4.19
C SER A 135 10.33 27.03 -4.71
N VAL A 136 9.52 26.94 -5.76
CA VAL A 136 9.12 25.69 -6.45
C VAL A 136 9.47 25.82 -7.92
N ASP A 137 10.40 25.00 -8.38
CA ASP A 137 10.93 25.10 -9.76
C ASP A 137 10.20 24.18 -10.74
N ASN A 138 9.62 23.10 -10.25
CA ASN A 138 8.98 22.07 -11.08
C ASN A 138 7.82 21.37 -10.35
N THR A 139 7.09 20.56 -11.09
CA THR A 139 5.93 19.78 -10.61
C THR A 139 6.26 18.88 -9.43
N ASN A 140 7.44 18.23 -9.45
CA ASN A 140 7.83 17.32 -8.35
C ASN A 140 8.14 18.08 -7.06
N ASP A 141 8.75 19.27 -7.14
CA ASP A 141 8.96 20.13 -5.97
C ASP A 141 7.62 20.58 -5.37
N ALA A 142 6.62 20.87 -6.21
CA ALA A 142 5.27 21.20 -5.75
C ALA A 142 4.62 20.02 -4.98
N ILE A 143 4.78 18.79 -5.49
CA ILE A 143 4.32 17.59 -4.80
C ILE A 143 5.04 17.44 -3.45
N ASP A 144 6.35 17.64 -3.41
CA ASP A 144 7.15 17.45 -2.19
C ASP A 144 6.77 18.48 -1.11
N GLU A 145 6.53 19.74 -1.48
CA GLU A 145 6.02 20.75 -0.54
C GLU A 145 4.59 20.43 -0.06
N PHE A 146 3.73 19.95 -0.97
CA PHE A 146 2.40 19.50 -0.59
C PHE A 146 2.43 18.31 0.37
N CYS A 147 3.33 17.34 0.16
CA CYS A 147 3.57 16.23 1.07
C CYS A 147 3.90 16.70 2.50
N LYS A 148 4.72 17.73 2.64
CA LYS A 148 5.08 18.29 3.96
C LYS A 148 3.86 18.89 4.67
N LEU A 149 2.99 19.59 3.95
CA LEU A 149 1.76 20.16 4.52
C LEU A 149 0.74 19.08 4.90
N ILE A 150 0.60 18.03 4.09
CA ILE A 150 -0.23 16.86 4.43
C ILE A 150 0.30 16.17 5.69
N PHE A 151 1.60 15.97 5.78
CA PHE A 151 2.24 15.39 6.97
C PHE A 151 1.96 16.23 8.23
N MET A 152 2.05 17.55 8.13
CA MET A 152 1.77 18.41 9.28
C MET A 152 0.31 18.28 9.76
N GLU A 153 -0.63 18.18 8.83
CA GLU A 153 -2.04 17.98 9.17
C GLU A 153 -2.29 16.59 9.76
N GLU A 154 -1.68 15.56 9.20
CA GLU A 154 -1.73 14.20 9.75
C GLU A 154 -1.13 14.15 11.16
N PHE A 155 0.02 14.80 11.38
CA PHE A 155 0.63 14.93 12.69
C PHE A 155 -0.30 15.65 13.68
N ARG A 156 -0.92 16.76 13.27
CA ARG A 156 -1.88 17.50 14.09
C ARG A 156 -3.04 16.63 14.56
N ILE A 157 -3.53 15.77 13.68
CA ILE A 157 -4.66 14.88 13.96
C ILE A 157 -4.26 13.76 14.92
N ASN A 158 -3.10 13.15 14.71
CA ASN A 158 -2.64 12.02 15.53
C ASN A 158 -2.06 12.46 16.89
N HIS A 159 -1.53 13.70 16.97
CA HIS A 159 -0.90 14.25 18.18
C HIS A 159 -1.51 15.60 18.60
N PRO A 160 -2.83 15.73 18.78
CA PRO A 160 -3.48 17.04 18.96
C PRO A 160 -2.99 17.79 20.21
N ASP A 161 -2.58 17.09 21.24
CA ASP A 161 -2.09 17.66 22.50
C ASP A 161 -0.55 17.75 22.58
N TYR A 162 0.15 17.39 21.52
CA TYR A 162 1.61 17.56 21.46
C TYR A 162 1.98 19.04 21.62
N LYS A 163 2.89 19.29 22.57
CA LYS A 163 3.46 20.62 22.84
C LYS A 163 4.86 20.66 22.27
N LEU A 164 5.13 21.67 21.46
CA LEU A 164 6.49 21.92 20.98
C LEU A 164 7.44 22.10 22.16
N LYS A 165 8.66 21.61 22.03
CA LYS A 165 9.66 21.55 23.11
C LYS A 165 10.75 22.59 22.97
N LYS A 166 10.96 23.13 21.76
CA LYS A 166 12.12 23.97 21.42
C LYS A 166 11.74 25.40 21.05
N GLY A 167 12.66 26.31 21.34
CA GLY A 167 12.60 27.70 20.87
C GLY A 167 11.42 28.52 21.39
N VAL A 168 11.04 29.54 20.64
CA VAL A 168 9.96 30.50 20.98
C VAL A 168 8.55 29.88 20.99
N LEU A 169 8.40 28.70 20.41
CA LEU A 169 7.12 27.98 20.36
C LEU A 169 7.00 26.93 21.46
N ALA A 170 7.98 26.81 22.35
CA ALA A 170 7.93 25.84 23.45
C ALA A 170 6.64 25.97 24.29
N GLY A 171 5.96 24.86 24.54
CA GLY A 171 4.68 24.81 25.26
C GLY A 171 3.42 25.05 24.42
N LYS A 172 3.54 25.58 23.19
CA LYS A 172 2.38 25.73 22.28
C LYS A 172 1.93 24.37 21.76
N LYS A 173 0.63 24.14 21.72
CA LYS A 173 0.05 22.89 21.18
C LYS A 173 0.01 22.93 19.65
N ILE A 174 0.33 21.80 19.02
CA ILE A 174 0.36 21.70 17.56
C ILE A 174 -1.03 21.94 16.93
N LYS A 175 -2.11 21.49 17.58
CA LYS A 175 -3.48 21.71 17.11
C LYS A 175 -3.85 23.19 16.99
N ASP A 176 -3.32 24.01 17.89
CA ASP A 176 -3.61 25.44 17.91
C ASP A 176 -2.76 26.20 16.87
N LEU A 177 -1.53 25.71 16.61
CA LEU A 177 -0.61 26.32 15.66
C LEU A 177 -1.02 26.11 14.21
N LEU A 178 -1.55 24.93 13.87
CA LEU A 178 -1.87 24.55 12.49
C LEU A 178 -3.33 24.83 12.09
N TRP A 179 -4.10 25.52 12.91
CA TRP A 179 -5.51 25.77 12.62
C TRP A 179 -5.70 26.90 11.59
N HIS A 180 -6.41 26.62 10.49
CA HIS A 180 -6.56 27.57 9.37
C HIS A 180 -7.28 28.88 9.74
N GLU A 181 -8.24 28.86 10.70
CA GLU A 181 -8.97 30.06 11.14
C GLU A 181 -8.06 31.15 11.75
N ARG A 182 -6.83 30.80 12.15
CA ARG A 182 -5.85 31.81 12.58
C ARG A 182 -5.56 32.85 11.51
N PHE A 183 -5.63 32.46 10.23
CA PHE A 183 -5.42 33.37 9.10
C PHE A 183 -6.63 34.25 8.81
N GLU A 184 -7.79 33.94 9.37
CA GLU A 184 -9.06 34.64 9.13
C GLU A 184 -9.29 35.80 10.12
N LYS A 185 -8.50 35.89 11.20
CA LYS A 185 -8.60 36.95 12.20
C LYS A 185 -8.10 38.27 11.61
N ASP A 186 -8.83 39.35 11.86
CA ASP A 186 -8.55 40.68 11.29
C ASP A 186 -7.22 41.28 11.75
N ASP A 187 -6.81 40.97 13.01
CA ASP A 187 -5.59 41.48 13.64
C ASP A 187 -4.38 40.50 13.50
N ALA A 188 -4.54 39.42 12.72
CA ALA A 188 -3.52 38.40 12.61
C ALA A 188 -2.30 38.85 11.81
N ASP A 189 -1.11 38.71 12.39
CA ASP A 189 0.14 38.74 11.63
C ASP A 189 0.29 37.41 10.87
N LYS A 190 -0.26 37.39 9.66
CA LYS A 190 -0.29 36.19 8.81
C LYS A 190 1.10 35.70 8.42
N LYS A 191 2.09 36.58 8.34
CA LYS A 191 3.49 36.21 8.07
C LYS A 191 4.11 35.51 9.29
N ALA A 192 3.84 36.04 10.49
CA ALA A 192 4.29 35.38 11.72
C ALA A 192 3.68 33.97 11.86
N ILE A 193 2.38 33.78 11.50
CA ILE A 193 1.75 32.45 11.48
C ILE A 193 2.51 31.49 10.56
N VAL A 194 2.90 31.91 9.35
CA VAL A 194 3.68 31.07 8.42
C VAL A 194 5.02 30.68 9.04
N GLU A 195 5.74 31.61 9.66
CA GLU A 195 7.02 31.30 10.30
C GLU A 195 6.87 30.37 11.51
N GLU A 196 5.78 30.49 12.29
CA GLU A 196 5.47 29.55 13.35
C GLU A 196 5.22 28.13 12.78
N ILE A 197 4.50 27.99 11.68
CA ILE A 197 4.26 26.71 11.00
C ILE A 197 5.56 26.11 10.49
N ARG A 198 6.41 26.92 9.84
CA ARG A 198 7.74 26.49 9.36
C ARG A 198 8.65 26.05 10.51
N THR A 199 8.57 26.74 11.64
CA THR A 199 9.34 26.39 12.85
C THR A 199 8.81 25.10 13.48
N ALA A 200 7.49 24.93 13.54
CA ALA A 200 6.88 23.69 14.04
C ALA A 200 7.29 22.48 13.18
N PHE A 201 7.30 22.61 11.85
CA PHE A 201 7.75 21.53 10.95
C PHE A 201 9.16 21.06 11.27
N LYS A 202 10.10 21.97 11.55
CA LYS A 202 11.50 21.61 11.89
C LYS A 202 11.62 20.73 13.11
N GLU A 203 10.66 20.81 14.05
CA GLU A 203 10.66 19.97 15.25
C GLU A 203 9.91 18.65 15.01
N ILE A 204 8.69 18.73 14.43
CA ILE A 204 7.84 17.55 14.33
C ILE A 204 8.30 16.55 13.28
N LYS A 205 9.06 16.97 12.26
CA LYS A 205 9.62 16.08 11.23
C LYS A 205 10.53 14.99 11.79
N ASP A 206 11.14 15.27 12.95
CA ASP A 206 12.09 14.36 13.64
C ASP A 206 11.41 13.63 14.81
N HIS A 207 10.07 13.63 14.88
CA HIS A 207 9.35 12.94 15.95
C HIS A 207 9.53 11.42 15.86
N PRO A 208 9.83 10.71 16.98
CA PRO A 208 10.15 9.27 16.96
C PRO A 208 9.09 8.39 16.30
N ASP A 209 7.82 8.77 16.36
CA ASP A 209 6.73 8.01 15.72
C ASP A 209 6.81 8.00 14.19
N TYR A 210 7.68 8.83 13.60
CA TYR A 210 7.88 8.98 12.16
C TYR A 210 9.32 8.64 11.73
N VAL A 211 10.05 7.91 12.58
CA VAL A 211 11.39 7.40 12.28
C VAL A 211 11.34 5.88 12.27
N ALA A 212 11.59 5.28 11.13
CA ALA A 212 11.71 3.84 11.01
C ALA A 212 13.11 3.38 11.47
N HIS A 213 13.17 2.22 12.13
CA HIS A 213 14.42 1.55 12.46
C HIS A 213 14.59 0.35 11.53
N LEU A 214 15.62 0.39 10.70
CA LEU A 214 15.92 -0.68 9.76
C LEU A 214 16.57 -1.87 10.48
N ASP A 215 16.55 -3.04 9.86
CA ASP A 215 17.13 -4.27 10.43
C ASP A 215 18.65 -4.22 10.61
N ASP A 216 19.34 -3.29 9.96
CA ASP A 216 20.78 -3.05 10.13
C ASP A 216 21.09 -2.05 11.25
N GLY A 217 20.07 -1.55 11.95
CA GLY A 217 20.19 -0.57 13.04
C GLY A 217 20.22 0.87 12.57
N THR A 218 20.14 1.15 11.27
CA THR A 218 20.07 2.53 10.77
C THR A 218 18.67 3.12 10.96
N GLU A 219 18.60 4.44 11.10
CA GLU A 219 17.35 5.19 11.18
C GLU A 219 16.96 5.73 9.81
N ALA A 220 15.66 5.66 9.52
CA ALA A 220 15.07 6.16 8.29
C ALA A 220 13.89 7.09 8.62
N PRO A 221 14.15 8.39 8.90
CA PRO A 221 13.10 9.37 9.13
C PRO A 221 12.33 9.64 7.83
N ILE A 222 11.06 10.11 7.94
CA ILE A 222 10.26 10.46 6.75
C ILE A 222 10.96 11.52 5.91
N PHE A 223 11.54 12.52 6.55
CA PHE A 223 12.22 13.63 5.88
C PHE A 223 13.72 13.56 6.11
N ASP A 224 14.49 14.05 5.15
CA ASP A 224 15.92 14.24 5.33
C ASP A 224 16.20 15.27 6.44
N PRO A 225 17.34 15.18 7.14
CA PRO A 225 17.65 16.05 8.28
C PRO A 225 17.60 17.55 7.98
N ASP A 226 17.98 17.96 6.78
CA ASP A 226 17.99 19.33 6.30
C ASP A 226 16.67 19.78 5.62
N SER A 227 15.67 18.90 5.58
CA SER A 227 14.35 19.24 5.04
C SER A 227 13.68 20.37 5.80
N TYR A 228 13.14 21.32 5.07
CA TYR A 228 12.36 22.44 5.59
C TYR A 228 11.20 22.78 4.64
N LEU A 229 10.22 23.53 5.13
CA LEU A 229 9.16 24.11 4.28
C LEU A 229 9.73 25.30 3.51
N LYS A 230 9.78 25.19 2.18
CA LYS A 230 10.32 26.22 1.28
C LYS A 230 9.33 27.34 1.03
N LEU A 231 8.02 27.03 1.01
CA LEU A 231 6.94 27.97 0.73
C LEU A 231 6.92 29.12 1.75
N GLY A 232 6.75 30.34 1.29
CA GLY A 232 6.66 31.56 2.11
C GLY A 232 5.35 32.32 1.95
N LYS A 233 4.56 32.03 0.91
CA LYS A 233 3.31 32.76 0.63
C LYS A 233 2.18 32.35 1.58
N VAL A 234 1.67 33.32 2.31
CA VAL A 234 0.55 33.17 3.26
C VAL A 234 -0.66 32.48 2.64
N GLU A 235 -1.02 32.88 1.42
CA GLU A 235 -2.19 32.36 0.70
C GLU A 235 -2.13 30.84 0.51
N ILE A 236 -0.95 30.28 0.27
CA ILE A 236 -0.78 28.84 0.06
C ILE A 236 -1.07 28.10 1.36
N TYR A 237 -0.47 28.50 2.47
CA TYR A 237 -0.70 27.88 3.79
C TYR A 237 -2.18 27.93 4.16
N TYR A 238 -2.80 29.09 4.05
CA TYR A 238 -4.22 29.24 4.35
C TYR A 238 -5.10 28.31 3.51
N LYS A 239 -4.93 28.33 2.17
CA LYS A 239 -5.76 27.53 1.27
C LYS A 239 -5.55 26.04 1.45
N VAL A 240 -4.30 25.60 1.64
CA VAL A 240 -4.00 24.18 1.85
C VAL A 240 -4.58 23.71 3.19
N LEU A 241 -4.29 24.39 4.29
CA LEU A 241 -4.81 24.01 5.60
C LEU A 241 -6.34 24.03 5.62
N LYS A 242 -6.97 25.09 5.07
CA LYS A 242 -8.43 25.14 4.99
C LYS A 242 -9.01 23.96 4.19
N ALA A 243 -8.42 23.63 3.06
CA ALA A 243 -8.91 22.53 2.22
C ALA A 243 -8.76 21.15 2.89
N LEU A 244 -7.75 20.96 3.74
CA LEU A 244 -7.54 19.73 4.50
C LEU A 244 -8.41 19.66 5.77
N GLN A 245 -8.76 20.81 6.35
CA GLN A 245 -9.48 20.91 7.62
C GLN A 245 -10.99 21.16 7.45
N ASP A 246 -11.42 21.76 6.34
CA ASP A 246 -12.82 22.03 6.01
C ASP A 246 -13.31 21.08 4.90
N LEU A 247 -13.73 19.87 5.30
CA LEU A 247 -14.28 18.88 4.39
C LEU A 247 -15.79 18.99 4.20
N GLY A 248 -16.41 20.01 4.79
CA GLY A 248 -17.86 20.19 4.84
C GLY A 248 -18.48 19.58 6.08
N ASP A 249 -19.79 19.68 6.19
CA ASP A 249 -20.52 19.24 7.36
C ASP A 249 -20.82 17.75 7.32
N ILE A 250 -20.68 17.10 8.47
CA ILE A 250 -21.14 15.75 8.72
C ILE A 250 -22.13 15.76 9.87
N SER A 251 -23.29 15.12 9.67
CA SER A 251 -24.30 14.98 10.72
C SER A 251 -24.15 13.65 11.43
N THR A 252 -24.01 13.70 12.75
CA THR A 252 -23.82 12.53 13.61
C THR A 252 -24.78 12.65 14.79
N ASN A 253 -25.66 11.69 14.97
CA ASN A 253 -26.65 11.66 16.07
C ASN A 253 -27.47 12.96 16.19
N GLY A 254 -27.86 13.57 15.08
CA GLY A 254 -28.61 14.82 15.06
C GLY A 254 -27.79 16.08 15.32
N THR A 255 -26.48 15.97 15.52
CA THR A 255 -25.55 17.08 15.67
C THR A 255 -24.73 17.24 14.38
N THR A 256 -24.78 18.42 13.80
CA THR A 256 -23.96 18.76 12.64
C THR A 256 -22.61 19.31 13.12
N ARG A 257 -21.53 18.78 12.61
CA ARG A 257 -20.17 19.28 12.83
C ARG A 257 -19.35 19.25 11.55
N GLN A 258 -18.29 20.02 11.53
CA GLN A 258 -17.33 20.01 10.44
C GLN A 258 -16.58 18.66 10.39
N ALA A 259 -16.52 18.06 9.21
CA ALA A 259 -15.77 16.84 8.96
C ALA A 259 -14.27 17.15 8.85
N THR A 260 -13.46 16.21 9.35
CA THR A 260 -12.00 16.24 9.29
C THR A 260 -11.47 15.04 8.51
N LEU A 261 -10.17 15.00 8.22
CA LEU A 261 -9.53 13.86 7.56
C LEU A 261 -9.75 12.53 8.33
N ASN A 262 -9.91 12.59 9.66
CA ASN A 262 -10.22 11.40 10.48
C ASN A 262 -11.59 10.78 10.22
N ASP A 263 -12.52 11.54 9.66
CA ASP A 263 -13.84 11.05 9.30
C ASP A 263 -13.85 10.28 7.99
N LEU A 264 -12.81 10.44 7.19
CA LEU A 264 -12.58 9.64 5.99
C LEU A 264 -12.18 8.21 6.42
N SER A 265 -12.58 7.23 5.63
CA SER A 265 -11.94 5.91 5.74
C SER A 265 -10.46 6.09 5.42
N GLY A 266 -9.55 5.45 6.17
CA GLY A 266 -8.10 5.62 6.02
C GLY A 266 -7.57 5.37 4.60
N ASP A 267 -8.36 4.68 3.80
CA ASP A 267 -8.09 4.41 2.39
C ASP A 267 -8.35 5.62 1.46
N VAL A 268 -9.29 6.52 1.78
CA VAL A 268 -9.68 7.63 0.88
C VAL A 268 -8.54 8.62 0.68
N LEU A 269 -7.87 9.04 1.76
CA LEU A 269 -6.79 10.02 1.68
C LEU A 269 -5.58 9.44 0.92
N GLY A 270 -5.21 8.22 1.23
CA GLY A 270 -4.14 7.52 0.53
C GLY A 270 -4.43 7.33 -0.96
N ARG A 271 -5.67 6.98 -1.32
CA ARG A 271 -6.10 6.87 -2.73
C ARG A 271 -6.01 8.19 -3.47
N VAL A 272 -6.50 9.26 -2.88
CA VAL A 272 -6.42 10.61 -3.50
C VAL A 272 -4.98 11.00 -3.70
N PHE A 273 -4.12 10.73 -2.72
CA PHE A 273 -2.70 11.02 -2.79
C PHE A 273 -1.99 10.20 -3.88
N ASP A 274 -2.29 8.89 -3.98
CA ASP A 274 -1.72 8.03 -5.03
C ASP A 274 -2.13 8.47 -6.43
N VAL A 275 -3.40 8.86 -6.64
CA VAL A 275 -3.87 9.38 -7.93
C VAL A 275 -3.18 10.70 -8.28
N LEU A 276 -3.01 11.60 -7.30
CA LEU A 276 -2.27 12.85 -7.51
C LEU A 276 -0.83 12.58 -7.96
N ILE A 277 -0.12 11.69 -7.26
CA ILE A 277 1.27 11.35 -7.61
C ILE A 277 1.33 10.75 -9.02
N ARG A 278 0.47 9.78 -9.35
CA ARG A 278 0.46 9.15 -10.67
C ARG A 278 0.16 10.13 -11.80
N GLY A 279 -0.75 11.07 -11.58
CA GLY A 279 -1.16 12.07 -12.58
C GLY A 279 -0.18 13.24 -12.76
N LYS A 280 0.55 13.61 -11.72
CA LYS A 280 1.39 14.84 -11.72
C LYS A 280 2.89 14.56 -11.70
N PHE A 281 3.32 13.36 -11.34
CA PHE A 281 4.74 13.06 -11.30
C PHE A 281 5.37 13.08 -12.70
N GLU A 282 6.33 13.97 -12.90
CA GLU A 282 7.09 14.07 -14.14
C GLU A 282 8.31 13.16 -14.09
N ASN A 283 8.36 12.19 -14.98
CA ASN A 283 9.52 11.32 -15.15
C ASN A 283 10.61 12.06 -15.96
N LYS A 284 11.42 12.89 -15.27
CA LYS A 284 12.52 13.62 -15.91
C LYS A 284 13.72 12.71 -16.15
N GLY A 285 14.20 12.70 -17.38
CA GLY A 285 15.48 12.07 -17.73
C GLY A 285 15.41 10.58 -18.03
N GLY A 286 14.26 9.99 -18.33
CA GLY A 286 14.17 8.59 -18.77
C GLY A 286 14.59 7.57 -17.70
N MET A 287 14.43 7.90 -16.41
CA MET A 287 14.80 7.03 -15.29
C MET A 287 13.95 5.75 -15.17
N GLY A 288 12.96 5.55 -16.06
CA GLY A 288 12.14 4.34 -16.06
C GLY A 288 11.24 4.16 -14.85
N ILE A 289 10.83 5.26 -14.19
CA ILE A 289 9.91 5.21 -13.07
C ILE A 289 8.49 5.05 -13.60
N TYR A 290 7.90 3.90 -13.36
CA TYR A 290 6.54 3.56 -13.79
C TYR A 290 5.69 3.20 -12.59
N LEU A 291 4.77 4.10 -12.20
CA LEU A 291 3.85 3.84 -11.10
C LEU A 291 2.83 2.78 -11.52
N THR A 292 2.69 1.75 -10.72
CA THR A 292 1.81 0.62 -11.00
C THR A 292 0.35 1.01 -10.79
N PRO A 293 -0.54 0.77 -11.76
CA PRO A 293 -1.97 0.99 -11.58
C PRO A 293 -2.53 0.16 -10.42
N ARG A 294 -3.48 0.74 -9.70
CA ARG A 294 -4.08 0.12 -8.52
C ARG A 294 -4.68 -1.24 -8.81
N GLN A 295 -5.41 -1.38 -9.91
CA GLN A 295 -6.05 -2.64 -10.31
C GLN A 295 -5.04 -3.77 -10.49
N VAL A 296 -3.86 -3.46 -11.02
CA VAL A 296 -2.75 -4.41 -11.18
C VAL A 296 -2.17 -4.78 -9.81
N THR A 297 -2.01 -3.79 -8.93
CA THR A 297 -1.52 -3.98 -7.57
C THR A 297 -2.47 -4.87 -6.75
N GLU A 298 -3.77 -4.58 -6.81
CA GLU A 298 -4.81 -5.36 -6.14
C GLU A 298 -4.82 -6.81 -6.62
N ALA A 299 -4.80 -7.01 -7.93
CA ALA A 299 -4.75 -8.34 -8.54
C ALA A 299 -3.55 -9.16 -8.08
N ALA A 300 -2.38 -8.55 -8.10
CA ALA A 300 -1.13 -9.20 -7.69
C ALA A 300 -1.15 -9.60 -6.22
N VAL A 301 -1.56 -8.69 -5.34
CA VAL A 301 -1.63 -8.94 -3.90
C VAL A 301 -2.68 -10.01 -3.56
N ASP A 302 -3.85 -9.97 -4.19
CA ASP A 302 -4.91 -10.94 -4.00
C ASP A 302 -4.47 -12.37 -4.32
N MET A 303 -3.74 -12.57 -5.42
CA MET A 303 -3.22 -13.90 -5.78
C MET A 303 -2.18 -14.39 -4.76
N VAL A 304 -1.28 -13.52 -4.34
CA VAL A 304 -0.25 -13.84 -3.34
C VAL A 304 -0.89 -14.17 -2.00
N MET A 305 -1.84 -13.37 -1.54
CA MET A 305 -2.56 -13.61 -0.28
C MET A 305 -3.38 -14.90 -0.30
N HIS A 306 -4.00 -15.23 -1.44
CA HIS A 306 -4.68 -16.51 -1.60
C HIS A 306 -3.75 -17.70 -1.32
N ASP A 307 -2.52 -17.66 -1.83
CA ASP A 307 -1.56 -18.73 -1.60
C ASP A 307 -0.96 -18.71 -0.19
N LEU A 308 -0.72 -17.53 0.38
CA LEU A 308 -0.25 -17.41 1.77
C LEU A 308 -1.27 -17.97 2.76
N LYS A 309 -2.56 -17.79 2.54
CA LYS A 309 -3.65 -18.34 3.37
C LYS A 309 -3.68 -19.88 3.37
N LYS A 310 -3.07 -20.55 2.39
CA LYS A 310 -2.92 -22.00 2.37
C LYS A 310 -1.83 -22.53 3.32
N SER A 311 -1.01 -21.65 3.87
CA SER A 311 0.06 -21.98 4.83
C SER A 311 -0.16 -21.25 6.15
N PRO A 312 -1.17 -21.66 6.95
CA PRO A 312 -1.51 -21.00 8.20
C PRO A 312 -0.30 -20.96 9.15
N GLY A 313 -0.19 -19.89 9.91
CA GLY A 313 0.90 -19.68 10.85
C GLY A 313 2.16 -19.02 10.25
N LYS A 314 2.37 -19.05 8.94
CA LYS A 314 3.54 -18.41 8.33
C LYS A 314 3.56 -16.89 8.58
N ILE A 315 2.42 -16.23 8.42
CA ILE A 315 2.27 -14.77 8.65
C ILE A 315 2.36 -14.41 10.13
N THR A 316 1.88 -15.27 11.01
CA THR A 316 1.77 -15.00 12.45
C THR A 316 2.99 -15.42 13.27
N LYS A 317 3.99 -16.06 12.66
CA LYS A 317 5.20 -16.52 13.34
C LYS A 317 6.03 -15.36 13.88
N LEU A 318 6.56 -15.52 15.09
CA LEU A 318 7.44 -14.55 15.75
C LEU A 318 8.84 -15.11 15.99
N ASP A 319 9.81 -14.20 15.99
CA ASP A 319 11.17 -14.47 16.42
C ASP A 319 11.31 -14.51 17.96
N ILE A 320 12.50 -14.77 18.44
CA ILE A 320 12.83 -14.82 19.88
C ILE A 320 12.65 -13.46 20.60
N HIS A 321 12.60 -12.36 19.85
CA HIS A 321 12.36 -11.01 20.36
C HIS A 321 10.89 -10.59 20.22
N ASN A 322 9.99 -11.53 19.93
CA ASN A 322 8.58 -11.29 19.73
C ASN A 322 8.28 -10.32 18.58
N ARG A 323 9.11 -10.34 17.51
CA ARG A 323 8.92 -9.60 16.27
C ARG A 323 8.43 -10.53 15.16
N PRO A 324 7.61 -10.04 14.21
CA PRO A 324 7.19 -10.85 13.07
C PRO A 324 8.39 -11.36 12.26
N GLU A 325 8.43 -12.67 12.02
CA GLU A 325 9.40 -13.26 11.08
C GLU A 325 8.99 -13.03 9.62
N PHE A 326 7.70 -12.78 9.38
CA PHE A 326 7.14 -12.56 8.06
C PHE A 326 7.57 -11.20 7.51
N LYS A 327 8.15 -11.18 6.32
CA LYS A 327 8.62 -9.95 5.66
C LYS A 327 8.20 -9.87 4.21
N VAL A 328 7.74 -8.69 3.83
CA VAL A 328 7.37 -8.31 2.47
C VAL A 328 8.32 -7.24 1.96
N LEU A 329 8.80 -7.40 0.73
CA LEU A 329 9.66 -6.42 0.06
C LEU A 329 9.00 -5.90 -1.22
N ASP A 330 9.09 -4.59 -1.42
CA ASP A 330 9.10 -3.99 -2.74
C ASP A 330 10.45 -3.31 -2.98
N GLY A 331 11.28 -3.91 -3.83
CA GLY A 331 12.64 -3.42 -4.09
C GLY A 331 12.71 -2.23 -5.05
N CYS A 332 11.58 -1.80 -5.61
CA CYS A 332 11.43 -0.64 -6.51
C CYS A 332 10.11 0.04 -6.17
N CYS A 333 9.95 0.44 -4.88
CA CYS A 333 8.64 0.68 -4.29
C CYS A 333 7.89 1.89 -4.84
N GLY A 334 8.54 2.81 -5.54
CA GLY A 334 7.90 4.02 -6.03
C GLY A 334 7.15 4.75 -4.90
N SER A 335 5.84 4.96 -5.05
CA SER A 335 4.96 5.55 -4.03
C SER A 335 4.44 4.56 -2.97
N GLY A 336 4.86 3.29 -3.01
CA GLY A 336 4.51 2.28 -2.02
C GLY A 336 3.21 1.50 -2.30
N GLY A 337 2.66 1.55 -3.50
CA GLY A 337 1.34 0.98 -3.81
C GLY A 337 1.19 -0.50 -3.47
N PHE A 338 2.15 -1.37 -3.81
CA PHE A 338 2.13 -2.79 -3.44
C PHE A 338 2.18 -3.01 -1.93
N LEU A 339 3.02 -2.23 -1.25
CA LEU A 339 3.22 -2.36 0.20
C LEU A 339 1.96 -1.94 0.97
N ILE A 340 1.28 -0.89 0.53
CA ILE A 340 0.02 -0.42 1.12
C ILE A 340 -1.05 -1.48 0.97
N LYS A 341 -1.26 -1.97 -0.25
CA LYS A 341 -2.27 -3.00 -0.48
C LYS A 341 -1.97 -4.27 0.31
N MET A 342 -0.70 -4.67 0.40
CA MET A 342 -0.29 -5.82 1.22
C MET A 342 -0.55 -5.56 2.71
N LEU A 343 -0.29 -4.35 3.21
CA LEU A 343 -0.58 -3.97 4.60
C LEU A 343 -2.08 -4.08 4.92
N GLU A 344 -2.95 -3.63 4.01
CA GLU A 344 -4.40 -3.76 4.14
C GLU A 344 -4.84 -5.22 4.25
N GLU A 345 -4.32 -6.08 3.38
CA GLU A 345 -4.63 -7.51 3.38
C GLU A 345 -4.10 -8.23 4.64
N LEU A 346 -2.90 -7.86 5.09
CA LEU A 346 -2.32 -8.39 6.33
C LEU A 346 -3.14 -7.98 7.56
N LYS A 347 -3.64 -6.74 7.56
CA LYS A 347 -4.55 -6.26 8.61
C LYS A 347 -5.79 -7.13 8.70
N GLN A 348 -6.45 -7.39 7.56
CA GLN A 348 -7.65 -8.23 7.51
C GLN A 348 -7.33 -9.69 7.88
N TYR A 349 -6.23 -10.23 7.39
CA TYR A 349 -5.80 -11.58 7.74
C TYR A 349 -5.61 -11.76 9.25
N LEU A 350 -4.85 -10.85 9.87
CA LEU A 350 -4.60 -10.91 11.31
C LEU A 350 -5.88 -10.72 12.14
N LEU A 351 -6.80 -9.88 11.66
CA LEU A 351 -8.07 -9.65 12.32
C LEU A 351 -8.89 -10.96 12.43
N ILE A 352 -8.87 -11.78 11.37
CA ILE A 352 -9.54 -13.07 11.32
C ILE A 352 -8.78 -14.11 12.15
N GLU A 353 -7.47 -14.24 11.97
CA GLU A 353 -6.64 -15.23 12.64
C GLU A 353 -6.57 -15.03 14.17
N LEU A 354 -6.60 -13.79 14.63
CA LEU A 354 -6.51 -13.40 16.04
C LEU A 354 -7.84 -12.88 16.59
N ALA A 355 -8.96 -13.22 15.96
CA ALA A 355 -10.31 -12.75 16.33
C ALA A 355 -10.69 -13.03 17.79
N GLY A 356 -10.03 -14.01 18.44
CA GLY A 356 -10.20 -14.30 19.89
C GLY A 356 -9.54 -13.30 20.83
N ASP A 357 -8.58 -12.50 20.36
CA ASP A 357 -7.80 -11.58 21.21
C ASP A 357 -7.46 -10.28 20.48
N ARG A 358 -8.33 -9.29 20.63
CA ARG A 358 -8.14 -7.98 19.99
C ARG A 358 -6.86 -7.28 20.44
N LYS A 359 -6.46 -7.41 21.70
CA LYS A 359 -5.23 -6.80 22.21
C LYS A 359 -4.01 -7.41 21.50
N GLN A 360 -4.00 -8.73 21.37
CA GLN A 360 -2.95 -9.43 20.64
C GLN A 360 -2.93 -9.03 19.18
N TRP A 361 -4.10 -8.86 18.54
CA TRP A 361 -4.20 -8.36 17.17
C TRP A 361 -3.59 -6.98 17.01
N GLU A 362 -3.96 -6.02 17.89
CA GLU A 362 -3.43 -4.65 17.84
C GLU A 362 -1.90 -4.64 18.01
N GLU A 363 -1.38 -5.34 19.01
CA GLU A 363 0.06 -5.46 19.25
C GLU A 363 0.80 -6.12 18.06
N ARG A 364 0.21 -7.15 17.46
CA ARG A 364 0.77 -7.82 16.29
C ARG A 364 0.82 -6.94 15.07
N PHE A 365 -0.30 -6.28 14.80
CA PHE A 365 -0.39 -5.42 13.62
C PHE A 365 0.55 -4.22 13.73
N GLU A 366 0.68 -3.60 14.91
CA GLU A 366 1.68 -2.55 15.12
C GLU A 366 3.10 -3.04 14.80
N LYS A 367 3.48 -4.21 15.31
CA LYS A 367 4.79 -4.80 15.02
C LYS A 367 4.97 -5.15 13.54
N MET A 368 3.92 -5.60 12.85
CA MET A 368 3.99 -5.86 11.41
C MET A 368 4.20 -4.59 10.59
N LYS A 369 3.56 -3.50 10.97
CA LYS A 369 3.80 -2.19 10.32
C LYS A 369 5.26 -1.77 10.40
N GLU A 370 5.93 -2.04 11.52
CA GLU A 370 7.34 -1.67 11.75
C GLU A 370 8.34 -2.64 11.13
N HIS A 371 8.08 -3.95 11.20
CA HIS A 371 9.10 -4.96 10.92
C HIS A 371 8.86 -5.79 9.67
N SER A 372 7.59 -5.88 9.21
CA SER A 372 7.25 -6.75 8.08
C SER A 372 7.23 -6.02 6.74
N ILE A 373 7.04 -4.70 6.73
CA ILE A 373 6.89 -3.92 5.49
C ILE A 373 8.19 -3.23 5.15
N VAL A 374 8.81 -3.64 4.04
CA VAL A 374 10.12 -3.14 3.59
C VAL A 374 10.00 -2.62 2.16
N GLY A 375 10.41 -1.38 1.95
CA GLY A 375 10.45 -0.74 0.63
C GLY A 375 11.79 -0.09 0.35
N ALA A 376 12.28 -0.24 -0.86
CA ALA A 376 13.51 0.40 -1.33
C ALA A 376 13.29 1.06 -2.69
N ASP A 377 13.86 2.24 -2.86
CA ASP A 377 13.89 2.94 -4.16
C ASP A 377 15.16 3.80 -4.24
N ASN A 378 15.61 4.12 -5.45
CA ASN A 378 16.77 4.99 -5.64
C ASN A 378 16.40 6.48 -5.73
N SER A 379 15.13 6.80 -5.92
CA SER A 379 14.63 8.17 -6.03
C SER A 379 14.28 8.73 -4.65
N PRO A 380 14.97 9.78 -4.14
CA PRO A 380 14.62 10.43 -2.88
C PRO A 380 13.17 10.93 -2.85
N GLY A 381 12.71 11.51 -3.98
CA GLY A 381 11.33 11.99 -4.11
C GLY A 381 10.31 10.86 -4.04
N MET A 382 10.60 9.66 -4.57
CA MET A 382 9.70 8.50 -4.43
C MET A 382 9.70 7.98 -3.00
N ILE A 383 10.84 7.90 -2.34
CA ILE A 383 10.94 7.50 -0.93
C ILE A 383 10.13 8.42 -0.02
N LEU A 384 10.21 9.74 -0.23
CA LEU A 384 9.37 10.68 0.51
C LEU A 384 7.88 10.38 0.31
N LYS A 385 7.46 10.18 -0.93
CA LYS A 385 6.06 9.88 -1.29
C LYS A 385 5.61 8.55 -0.69
N ALA A 386 6.44 7.51 -0.75
CA ALA A 386 6.15 6.21 -0.15
C ALA A 386 6.00 6.31 1.38
N ARG A 387 6.89 7.02 2.06
CA ARG A 387 6.82 7.23 3.52
C ARG A 387 5.58 7.99 3.94
N ILE A 388 5.25 9.08 3.24
CA ILE A 388 4.00 9.83 3.49
C ILE A 388 2.78 8.94 3.24
N ASN A 389 2.76 8.21 2.14
CA ASN A 389 1.66 7.32 1.80
C ASN A 389 1.48 6.21 2.85
N MET A 390 2.57 5.60 3.31
CA MET A 390 2.54 4.63 4.41
C MET A 390 2.03 5.27 5.72
N ALA A 391 2.45 6.49 6.04
CA ALA A 391 1.98 7.23 7.22
C ALA A 391 0.47 7.49 7.16
N LEU A 392 -0.08 7.89 6.01
CA LEU A 392 -1.52 8.07 5.80
C LEU A 392 -2.33 6.78 6.01
N HIS A 393 -1.68 5.61 5.91
CA HIS A 393 -2.25 4.29 6.24
C HIS A 393 -1.86 3.80 7.65
N GLY A 394 -1.34 4.70 8.50
CA GLY A 394 -0.97 4.42 9.89
C GLY A 394 0.28 3.56 10.07
N ALA A 395 1.12 3.44 9.04
CA ALA A 395 2.39 2.70 9.10
C ALA A 395 3.60 3.65 9.04
N ASN A 396 3.64 4.60 9.97
CA ASN A 396 4.60 5.71 10.02
C ASN A 396 6.06 5.23 10.14
N ARG A 397 6.28 4.04 10.70
CA ARG A 397 7.60 3.45 10.95
C ARG A 397 7.90 2.25 10.05
N ALA A 398 7.18 2.08 8.93
CA ALA A 398 7.52 1.07 7.93
C ALA A 398 8.95 1.30 7.40
N GLN A 399 9.66 0.21 7.14
CA GLN A 399 11.07 0.25 6.72
C GLN A 399 11.19 0.68 5.24
N ILE A 400 10.94 1.95 4.97
CA ILE A 400 11.06 2.53 3.63
C ILE A 400 12.35 3.34 3.56
N PHE A 401 13.27 2.97 2.69
CA PHE A 401 14.59 3.60 2.62
C PHE A 401 15.11 3.81 1.20
N LYS A 402 15.94 4.86 1.07
CA LYS A 402 16.67 5.12 -0.18
C LYS A 402 17.83 4.15 -0.31
N THR A 403 18.02 3.59 -1.50
CA THR A 403 19.22 2.84 -1.87
C THR A 403 19.76 3.36 -3.19
N GLU A 404 21.08 3.34 -3.37
CA GLU A 404 21.67 3.76 -4.65
C GLU A 404 21.28 2.79 -5.78
N ASN A 405 21.20 1.49 -5.48
CA ASN A 405 20.84 0.47 -6.45
C ASN A 405 20.28 -0.77 -5.72
N SER A 406 18.99 -1.05 -5.88
CA SER A 406 18.33 -2.21 -5.26
C SER A 406 18.90 -3.56 -5.70
N LEU A 407 19.49 -3.63 -6.89
CA LEU A 407 20.14 -4.84 -7.39
C LEU A 407 21.36 -5.24 -6.56
N THR A 408 22.06 -4.28 -6.00
CA THR A 408 23.33 -4.50 -5.29
C THR A 408 23.30 -4.01 -3.84
N SER A 409 22.17 -3.51 -3.36
CA SER A 409 22.02 -2.95 -2.01
C SER A 409 22.43 -3.96 -0.93
N PRO A 410 23.37 -3.62 -0.03
CA PRO A 410 23.76 -4.46 1.09
C PRO A 410 22.69 -4.52 2.19
N GLN A 411 21.77 -3.57 2.22
CA GLN A 411 20.65 -3.53 3.16
C GLN A 411 19.61 -4.62 2.85
N LEU A 412 19.49 -5.02 1.57
CA LEU A 412 18.66 -6.12 1.13
C LEU A 412 19.44 -7.44 1.26
N LYS A 413 19.24 -8.14 2.38
CA LYS A 413 19.97 -9.38 2.69
C LYS A 413 19.36 -10.61 2.00
N PRO A 414 20.19 -11.60 1.58
CA PRO A 414 19.69 -12.87 1.06
C PRO A 414 18.77 -13.58 2.05
N GLU A 415 17.81 -14.34 1.52
CA GLU A 415 16.90 -15.23 2.26
C GLU A 415 16.16 -14.54 3.42
N THR A 416 15.78 -13.29 3.21
CA THR A 416 15.12 -12.48 4.26
C THR A 416 13.61 -12.38 4.07
N PHE A 417 13.13 -12.42 2.83
CA PHE A 417 11.75 -12.06 2.52
C PHE A 417 10.89 -13.28 2.21
N ASP A 418 9.67 -13.28 2.75
CA ASP A 418 8.65 -14.29 2.47
C ASP A 418 7.89 -13.96 1.19
N VAL A 419 7.74 -12.67 0.91
CA VAL A 419 7.03 -12.14 -0.26
C VAL A 419 7.81 -11.00 -0.88
N ILE A 420 7.88 -10.98 -2.20
CA ILE A 420 8.33 -9.84 -2.99
C ILE A 420 7.21 -9.45 -3.97
N LEU A 421 6.80 -8.20 -3.93
CA LEU A 421 5.78 -7.60 -4.80
C LEU A 421 6.38 -6.35 -5.40
N THR A 422 6.52 -6.25 -6.73
CA THR A 422 7.32 -5.17 -7.28
C THR A 422 7.08 -4.91 -8.77
N ASN A 423 7.36 -3.69 -9.18
CA ASN A 423 7.44 -3.28 -10.59
C ASN A 423 8.84 -2.69 -10.87
N PRO A 424 9.82 -3.52 -11.28
CA PRO A 424 11.16 -3.04 -11.60
C PRO A 424 11.18 -2.05 -12.77
N PRO A 425 12.17 -1.15 -12.86
CA PRO A 425 12.25 -0.18 -13.93
C PRO A 425 12.49 -0.84 -15.30
N PHE A 426 11.78 -0.38 -16.33
CA PHE A 426 11.97 -0.78 -17.73
C PHE A 426 12.91 0.20 -18.41
N LYS A 427 14.19 -0.14 -18.53
CA LYS A 427 15.19 0.74 -19.14
C LYS A 427 15.54 0.29 -20.56
N SER A 428 15.23 1.10 -21.56
CA SER A 428 15.72 0.85 -22.92
C SER A 428 17.26 0.85 -22.95
N GLY A 429 17.85 -0.15 -23.61
CA GLY A 429 19.30 -0.35 -23.67
C GLY A 429 19.91 -1.12 -22.50
N GLY A 430 19.12 -1.46 -21.49
CA GLY A 430 19.56 -2.30 -20.37
C GLY A 430 20.57 -1.64 -19.41
N ILE A 431 21.08 -2.45 -18.49
CA ILE A 431 22.23 -2.13 -17.64
C ILE A 431 23.49 -2.53 -18.42
N SER A 432 24.41 -1.59 -18.66
CA SER A 432 25.51 -1.77 -19.58
C SER A 432 26.87 -1.41 -18.96
N GLU A 433 27.91 -2.16 -19.33
CA GLU A 433 29.30 -1.88 -18.96
C GLU A 433 29.85 -0.54 -19.50
N LYS A 434 29.10 0.16 -20.35
CA LYS A 434 29.46 1.49 -20.82
C LYS A 434 29.49 2.53 -19.68
N SER A 435 28.78 2.29 -18.58
CA SER A 435 28.85 3.09 -17.36
C SER A 435 29.58 2.33 -16.25
N SER A 436 30.25 3.07 -15.35
CA SER A 436 30.93 2.50 -14.18
C SER A 436 29.95 1.72 -13.29
N GLU A 437 28.79 2.30 -13.01
CA GLU A 437 27.72 1.67 -12.23
C GLU A 437 27.22 0.38 -12.90
N GLY A 438 26.93 0.42 -14.21
CA GLY A 438 26.47 -0.76 -14.95
C GLY A 438 27.49 -1.87 -14.95
N LYS A 439 28.81 -1.54 -15.09
CA LYS A 439 29.91 -2.50 -14.99
C LYS A 439 29.93 -3.17 -13.61
N THR A 440 29.87 -2.39 -12.54
CA THR A 440 29.87 -2.90 -11.16
C THR A 440 28.63 -3.79 -10.92
N THR A 441 27.45 -3.34 -11.37
CA THR A 441 26.22 -4.12 -11.25
C THR A 441 26.34 -5.46 -11.99
N LEU A 442 26.77 -5.48 -13.25
CA LEU A 442 26.91 -6.72 -14.01
C LEU A 442 27.94 -7.66 -13.38
N GLN A 443 29.04 -7.14 -12.85
CA GLN A 443 30.05 -7.95 -12.14
C GLN A 443 29.48 -8.61 -10.89
N PHE A 444 28.60 -7.94 -10.15
CA PHE A 444 27.92 -8.49 -8.98
C PHE A 444 27.09 -9.75 -9.34
N PHE A 445 26.49 -9.79 -10.54
CA PHE A 445 25.68 -10.90 -11.05
C PHE A 445 26.49 -11.98 -11.80
N ARG A 446 27.81 -11.96 -11.75
CA ARG A 446 28.69 -12.97 -12.38
C ARG A 446 29.39 -13.88 -11.38
N ASN A 447 28.99 -13.82 -10.13
CA ASN A 447 29.75 -14.40 -9.03
C ASN A 447 29.71 -15.92 -8.91
N ASP A 448 28.80 -16.61 -9.63
CA ASP A 448 28.75 -18.08 -9.67
C ASP A 448 29.52 -18.68 -10.87
N ILE A 449 30.14 -17.83 -11.66
CA ILE A 449 30.93 -18.26 -12.80
C ILE A 449 32.37 -18.38 -12.37
N GLU A 450 32.97 -19.55 -12.60
CA GLU A 450 34.40 -19.72 -12.56
C GLU A 450 35.04 -18.73 -13.54
N ASP A 451 35.45 -17.57 -13.05
CA ASP A 451 36.51 -16.83 -13.72
C ASP A 451 37.67 -17.82 -13.85
N GLY A 452 38.32 -17.95 -15.01
CA GLY A 452 39.38 -18.93 -15.25
C GLY A 452 40.55 -18.93 -14.26
N VAL A 453 40.32 -18.47 -13.04
CA VAL A 453 41.19 -18.37 -11.88
C VAL A 453 40.48 -18.89 -10.63
N ASN A 454 39.80 -20.05 -10.69
CA ASN A 454 39.38 -20.87 -9.55
C ASN A 454 38.83 -20.17 -8.27
N GLN A 455 38.14 -19.05 -8.34
CA GLN A 455 37.46 -18.47 -7.21
C GLN A 455 35.93 -18.49 -7.40
N LYS A 456 35.28 -19.45 -6.75
CA LYS A 456 33.82 -19.41 -6.53
C LYS A 456 33.47 -18.19 -5.70
N ARG A 457 32.79 -17.24 -6.27
CA ARG A 457 32.20 -16.14 -5.53
C ARG A 457 30.86 -16.56 -4.94
N SER A 458 30.55 -16.08 -3.73
CA SER A 458 29.52 -16.60 -2.83
C SER A 458 28.10 -16.01 -2.97
N THR A 459 27.79 -15.26 -4.03
CA THR A 459 26.50 -14.54 -4.12
C THR A 459 25.32 -15.39 -4.63
N GLY A 460 25.55 -16.50 -5.28
CA GLY A 460 24.50 -17.33 -5.86
C GLY A 460 23.82 -16.75 -7.11
N LEU A 461 24.31 -15.60 -7.63
CA LEU A 461 23.76 -14.87 -8.76
C LEU A 461 24.48 -15.22 -10.07
N SER A 462 23.75 -15.37 -11.18
CA SER A 462 24.30 -15.87 -12.44
C SER A 462 23.85 -15.10 -13.68
N LEU A 463 22.75 -14.33 -13.62
CA LEU A 463 22.13 -13.74 -14.81
C LEU A 463 22.84 -12.48 -15.35
N GLY A 464 24.02 -12.12 -14.83
CA GLY A 464 24.99 -11.23 -15.50
C GLY A 464 25.71 -11.90 -16.65
N SER A 465 25.35 -13.14 -16.98
CA SER A 465 25.89 -13.97 -18.06
C SER A 465 24.80 -14.69 -18.83
N LYS A 466 25.12 -15.20 -20.02
CA LYS A 466 24.22 -16.01 -20.87
C LYS A 466 24.91 -17.31 -21.29
N PRO A 467 24.15 -18.41 -21.47
CA PRO A 467 24.72 -19.65 -22.02
C PRO A 467 25.12 -19.44 -23.47
N ASP A 468 26.28 -20.02 -23.86
CA ASP A 468 26.86 -19.91 -25.19
C ASP A 468 26.38 -20.98 -26.20
N GLY A 469 25.34 -21.70 -25.88
CA GLY A 469 24.82 -22.83 -26.66
C GLY A 469 25.67 -24.11 -26.56
N LYS A 470 26.86 -24.07 -25.95
CA LYS A 470 27.74 -25.22 -25.64
C LYS A 470 27.74 -25.59 -24.15
N GLY A 471 26.81 -25.04 -23.39
CA GLY A 471 26.66 -25.32 -21.95
C GLY A 471 27.54 -24.44 -21.05
N LYS A 472 28.33 -23.53 -21.58
CA LYS A 472 29.14 -22.56 -20.82
C LYS A 472 28.44 -21.23 -20.71
N TRP A 473 28.48 -20.62 -19.53
CA TRP A 473 27.97 -19.27 -19.30
C TRP A 473 29.05 -18.23 -19.62
N LYS A 474 28.70 -17.21 -20.40
CA LYS A 474 29.59 -16.13 -20.76
C LYS A 474 29.06 -14.80 -20.27
N PRO A 475 29.92 -13.96 -19.65
CA PRO A 475 29.60 -12.60 -19.30
C PRO A 475 29.03 -11.82 -20.48
N VAL A 476 28.01 -10.99 -20.21
CA VAL A 476 27.46 -10.08 -21.22
C VAL A 476 27.79 -8.64 -20.88
N SER A 477 27.93 -7.79 -21.87
CA SER A 477 28.22 -6.36 -21.73
C SER A 477 26.97 -5.51 -21.46
N SER A 478 25.79 -6.09 -21.60
CA SER A 478 24.51 -5.45 -21.28
C SER A 478 23.45 -6.49 -20.96
N MET A 479 22.55 -6.17 -20.00
CA MET A 479 21.45 -7.03 -19.58
C MET A 479 20.21 -6.20 -19.29
N ASP A 480 19.03 -6.76 -19.61
CA ASP A 480 17.74 -6.18 -19.21
C ASP A 480 17.64 -6.14 -17.67
N PRO A 481 17.26 -5.01 -17.06
CA PRO A 481 17.11 -4.90 -15.62
C PRO A 481 16.16 -5.95 -15.04
N ALA A 482 15.03 -6.26 -15.71
CA ALA A 482 14.06 -7.22 -15.24
C ALA A 482 14.68 -8.63 -15.04
N ILE A 483 15.62 -9.02 -15.92
CA ILE A 483 16.34 -10.30 -15.81
C ILE A 483 17.24 -10.30 -14.57
N LEU A 484 17.95 -9.21 -14.31
CA LEU A 484 18.78 -9.10 -13.10
C LEU A 484 17.92 -9.07 -11.82
N PHE A 485 16.77 -8.41 -11.85
CA PHE A 485 15.84 -8.41 -10.74
C PHE A 485 15.24 -9.80 -10.45
N ILE A 486 14.96 -10.61 -11.47
CA ILE A 486 14.55 -12.02 -11.28
C ILE A 486 15.60 -12.77 -10.45
N ASP A 487 16.86 -12.65 -10.82
CA ASP A 487 17.98 -13.32 -10.13
C ASP A 487 18.13 -12.80 -8.69
N ARG A 488 18.11 -11.48 -8.53
CA ARG A 488 18.22 -10.83 -7.21
C ARG A 488 17.08 -11.24 -6.29
N TYR A 489 15.85 -11.25 -6.78
CA TYR A 489 14.69 -11.60 -5.96
C TYR A 489 14.69 -13.07 -5.56
N LEU A 490 15.16 -13.98 -6.42
CA LEU A 490 15.41 -15.35 -6.03
C LEU A 490 16.43 -15.48 -4.89
N GLN A 491 17.46 -14.63 -4.88
CA GLN A 491 18.44 -14.60 -3.79
C GLN A 491 17.83 -14.03 -2.50
N LEU A 492 17.02 -12.98 -2.59
CA LEU A 492 16.43 -12.28 -1.44
C LEU A 492 15.29 -13.07 -0.78
N LEU A 493 14.57 -13.90 -1.54
CA LEU A 493 13.51 -14.76 -1.02
C LEU A 493 14.06 -15.86 -0.11
N LYS A 494 13.35 -16.10 0.99
CA LYS A 494 13.48 -17.35 1.75
C LYS A 494 13.11 -18.56 0.88
N PRO A 495 13.61 -19.78 1.16
CA PRO A 495 13.05 -20.99 0.58
C PRO A 495 11.53 -21.03 0.76
N GLY A 496 10.77 -21.34 -0.30
CA GLY A 496 9.29 -21.27 -0.30
C GLY A 496 8.69 -19.86 -0.33
N GLY A 497 9.51 -18.83 -0.45
CA GLY A 497 9.04 -17.43 -0.61
C GLY A 497 8.43 -17.17 -1.99
N LEU A 498 7.51 -16.21 -2.07
CA LEU A 498 6.71 -15.88 -3.24
C LEU A 498 7.18 -14.57 -3.88
N CYS A 499 7.26 -14.53 -5.19
CA CYS A 499 7.52 -13.30 -5.95
C CYS A 499 6.42 -13.06 -6.98
N MET A 500 5.83 -11.88 -6.94
CA MET A 500 4.96 -11.38 -8.01
C MET A 500 5.58 -10.08 -8.53
N MET A 501 5.98 -10.07 -9.78
CA MET A 501 6.65 -8.93 -10.38
C MET A 501 6.11 -8.60 -11.78
N VAL A 502 6.13 -7.32 -12.12
CA VAL A 502 5.87 -6.86 -13.47
C VAL A 502 7.13 -7.04 -14.31
N VAL A 503 6.99 -7.65 -15.47
CA VAL A 503 8.09 -7.84 -16.42
C VAL A 503 7.69 -7.45 -17.85
N PRO A 504 8.62 -6.95 -18.69
CA PRO A 504 8.37 -6.81 -20.10
C PRO A 504 8.07 -8.18 -20.75
N ASP A 505 7.08 -8.23 -21.64
CA ASP A 505 6.71 -9.48 -22.34
C ASP A 505 7.89 -10.13 -23.07
N GLY A 506 8.85 -9.33 -23.52
CA GLY A 506 10.06 -9.82 -24.17
C GLY A 506 10.83 -10.86 -23.35
N VAL A 507 10.94 -10.68 -22.03
CA VAL A 507 11.62 -11.63 -21.13
C VAL A 507 10.95 -13.01 -21.17
N LEU A 508 9.62 -13.03 -21.35
CA LEU A 508 8.83 -14.26 -21.35
C LEU A 508 8.65 -14.87 -22.75
N SER A 509 8.75 -14.09 -23.82
CA SER A 509 8.42 -14.52 -25.19
C SER A 509 9.64 -14.62 -26.11
N ASN A 510 10.68 -13.79 -25.98
CA ASN A 510 11.82 -13.81 -26.86
C ASN A 510 12.59 -15.13 -26.79
N SER A 511 12.99 -15.64 -27.95
CA SER A 511 13.82 -16.85 -28.04
C SER A 511 15.20 -16.66 -27.38
N GLY A 512 15.77 -15.45 -27.47
CA GLY A 512 17.06 -15.09 -26.87
C GLY A 512 17.05 -15.09 -25.32
N ASP A 513 15.87 -15.05 -24.69
CA ASP A 513 15.70 -15.06 -23.24
C ASP A 513 15.13 -16.39 -22.71
N ARG A 514 15.10 -17.44 -23.57
CA ARG A 514 14.69 -18.80 -23.16
C ARG A 514 15.46 -19.30 -21.94
N TYR A 515 16.74 -18.98 -21.83
CA TYR A 515 17.60 -19.39 -20.73
C TYR A 515 17.11 -18.82 -19.36
N VAL A 516 16.45 -17.65 -19.34
CA VAL A 516 15.85 -17.08 -18.11
C VAL A 516 14.68 -17.92 -17.66
N ARG A 517 13.84 -18.37 -18.58
CA ARG A 517 12.71 -19.28 -18.30
C ARG A 517 13.20 -20.64 -17.81
N GLU A 518 14.26 -21.18 -18.44
CA GLU A 518 14.93 -22.41 -18.00
C GLU A 518 15.64 -22.23 -16.65
N TYR A 519 16.16 -21.04 -16.35
CA TYR A 519 16.74 -20.73 -15.05
C TYR A 519 15.68 -20.74 -13.93
N LEU A 520 14.47 -20.25 -14.21
CA LEU A 520 13.35 -20.29 -13.28
C LEU A 520 12.80 -21.71 -13.13
N MET A 521 12.29 -22.30 -14.19
CA MET A 521 11.49 -23.54 -14.18
C MET A 521 12.34 -24.81 -14.28
N GLY A 522 13.52 -24.72 -14.86
CA GLY A 522 14.30 -25.86 -15.32
C GLY A 522 14.14 -26.13 -16.81
N LYS A 523 14.89 -27.11 -17.30
CA LYS A 523 14.78 -27.59 -18.69
C LYS A 523 13.77 -28.72 -18.75
N LYS A 524 12.91 -28.66 -19.76
CA LYS A 524 11.97 -29.76 -20.00
C LYS A 524 12.74 -30.97 -20.51
N ASN A 525 12.63 -32.09 -19.82
CA ASN A 525 13.10 -33.39 -20.27
C ASN A 525 12.13 -33.90 -21.34
N GLU A 526 12.62 -34.14 -22.55
CA GLU A 526 11.78 -34.55 -23.69
C GLU A 526 11.20 -35.96 -23.53
N ILE A 527 11.84 -36.81 -22.70
CA ILE A 527 11.42 -38.20 -22.47
C ILE A 527 10.32 -38.24 -21.39
N THR A 528 10.54 -37.56 -20.27
CA THR A 528 9.62 -37.61 -19.12
C THR A 528 8.55 -36.54 -19.18
N GLY A 529 8.77 -35.49 -19.96
CA GLY A 529 7.93 -34.28 -20.00
C GLY A 529 8.07 -33.37 -18.77
N GLU A 530 8.85 -33.78 -17.78
CA GLU A 530 9.07 -33.03 -16.53
C GLU A 530 10.12 -31.93 -16.71
N PHE A 531 10.04 -30.89 -15.88
CA PHE A 531 11.06 -29.85 -15.81
C PHE A 531 12.12 -30.20 -14.76
N GLU A 532 13.37 -30.28 -15.16
CA GLU A 532 14.51 -30.64 -14.33
C GLU A 532 15.40 -29.43 -14.06
N GLY A 533 15.88 -29.30 -12.84
CA GLY A 533 16.64 -28.14 -12.40
C GLY A 533 15.72 -26.94 -12.11
N GLY A 534 16.21 -25.73 -12.41
CA GLY A 534 15.49 -24.48 -12.11
C GLY A 534 15.51 -24.08 -10.65
N LYS A 535 15.39 -22.79 -10.38
CA LYS A 535 15.45 -22.23 -9.01
C LYS A 535 14.08 -21.91 -8.42
N ALA A 536 13.02 -21.95 -9.24
CA ALA A 536 11.66 -21.60 -8.84
C ALA A 536 10.62 -22.58 -9.36
N ILE A 537 9.44 -22.50 -8.77
CA ILE A 537 8.19 -23.05 -9.28
C ILE A 537 7.40 -21.87 -9.88
N LEU A 538 7.24 -21.85 -11.18
CA LEU A 538 6.41 -20.86 -11.85
C LEU A 538 4.95 -21.16 -11.55
N LYS A 539 4.24 -20.21 -10.94
CA LYS A 539 2.85 -20.34 -10.53
C LYS A 539 1.88 -19.74 -11.54
N GLY A 540 2.24 -18.58 -12.11
CA GLY A 540 1.36 -17.92 -13.07
C GLY A 540 2.04 -16.84 -13.92
N VAL A 541 1.42 -16.58 -15.06
CA VAL A 541 1.71 -15.46 -15.95
C VAL A 541 0.40 -14.84 -16.39
N ILE A 542 0.26 -13.52 -16.18
CA ILE A 542 -0.90 -12.76 -16.65
C ILE A 542 -0.40 -11.66 -17.60
N SER A 543 -0.72 -11.76 -18.88
CA SER A 543 -0.41 -10.71 -19.85
C SER A 543 -1.35 -9.52 -19.64
N LEU A 544 -0.79 -8.30 -19.55
CA LEU A 544 -1.52 -7.05 -19.35
C LEU A 544 -1.73 -6.32 -20.69
N PRO A 545 -2.77 -5.48 -20.80
CA PRO A 545 -2.95 -4.60 -21.96
C PRO A 545 -1.73 -3.68 -22.16
N GLN A 546 -1.45 -3.32 -23.39
CA GLN A 546 -0.30 -2.47 -23.72
C GLN A 546 -0.39 -1.06 -23.09
N GLU A 547 -1.59 -0.54 -22.94
CA GLU A 547 -1.86 0.76 -22.33
C GLU A 547 -1.66 0.83 -20.82
N THR A 548 -1.52 -0.31 -20.14
CA THR A 548 -1.45 -0.38 -18.68
C THR A 548 -0.44 0.59 -18.07
N PHE A 549 0.70 0.78 -18.70
CA PHE A 549 1.76 1.68 -18.23
C PHE A 549 1.99 2.89 -19.15
N SER A 550 1.06 3.20 -20.04
CA SER A 550 1.21 4.30 -21.01
C SER A 550 1.29 5.68 -20.37
N LEU A 551 0.59 5.93 -19.26
CA LEU A 551 0.70 7.18 -18.49
C LEU A 551 2.12 7.46 -18.01
N SER A 552 2.84 6.43 -17.64
CA SER A 552 4.23 6.54 -17.18
C SER A 552 5.23 6.60 -18.34
N GLY A 553 4.77 6.59 -19.59
CA GLY A 553 5.62 6.65 -20.79
C GLY A 553 6.20 5.30 -21.22
N ALA A 554 5.77 4.18 -20.64
CA ALA A 554 6.16 2.86 -21.09
C ALA A 554 5.31 2.43 -22.28
N GLY A 555 5.94 2.28 -23.45
CA GLY A 555 5.32 1.70 -24.63
C GLY A 555 5.43 0.15 -24.71
N ALA A 556 6.10 -0.46 -23.72
CA ALA A 556 6.31 -1.90 -23.70
C ALA A 556 5.08 -2.63 -23.15
N LYS A 557 4.65 -3.68 -23.83
CA LYS A 557 3.69 -4.64 -23.29
C LYS A 557 4.32 -5.41 -22.13
N THR A 558 3.56 -5.64 -21.06
CA THR A 558 4.05 -6.23 -19.83
C THR A 558 3.18 -7.39 -19.36
N SER A 559 3.74 -8.21 -18.49
CA SER A 559 3.04 -9.31 -17.82
C SER A 559 3.33 -9.29 -16.32
N LEU A 560 2.39 -9.82 -15.52
CA LEU A 560 2.65 -10.25 -14.15
C LEU A 560 3.29 -11.63 -14.19
N LEU A 561 4.49 -11.74 -13.63
CA LEU A 561 5.23 -12.99 -13.47
C LEU A 561 5.14 -13.42 -12.00
N TYR A 562 4.54 -14.58 -11.74
CA TYR A 562 4.36 -15.11 -10.40
C TYR A 562 5.09 -16.43 -10.21
N PHE A 563 5.99 -16.48 -9.23
CA PHE A 563 6.76 -17.71 -8.92
C PHE A 563 7.03 -17.86 -7.42
N LYS A 564 7.31 -19.09 -7.02
CA LYS A 564 7.78 -19.47 -5.68
C LYS A 564 9.26 -19.92 -5.77
N LYS A 565 10.14 -19.41 -4.91
CA LYS A 565 11.49 -19.97 -4.77
C LYS A 565 11.37 -21.41 -4.28
N LYS A 566 12.07 -22.36 -4.89
CA LYS A 566 12.06 -23.74 -4.44
C LYS A 566 12.54 -23.87 -3.01
N GLU A 567 11.90 -24.73 -2.24
CA GLU A 567 12.32 -25.08 -0.88
C GLU A 567 13.53 -26.01 -0.90
N HIS A 568 13.56 -26.90 -1.89
CA HIS A 568 14.68 -27.80 -2.13
C HIS A 568 14.82 -28.08 -3.65
N PRO A 569 16.01 -28.47 -4.14
CA PRO A 569 16.25 -28.67 -5.57
C PRO A 569 15.35 -29.71 -6.25
N GLY A 570 14.86 -30.70 -5.50
CA GLY A 570 13.99 -31.78 -6.02
C GLY A 570 12.52 -31.38 -6.16
N GLU A 571 12.13 -30.16 -5.79
CA GLU A 571 10.74 -29.71 -5.93
C GLU A 571 10.36 -29.60 -7.41
N LYS A 572 9.26 -30.27 -7.79
CA LYS A 572 8.83 -30.37 -9.20
C LYS A 572 7.98 -29.19 -9.62
N GLN A 573 8.15 -28.74 -10.86
CA GLN A 573 7.28 -27.76 -11.51
C GLN A 573 5.90 -28.38 -11.74
N GLY A 574 4.86 -27.75 -11.22
CA GLY A 574 3.47 -28.08 -11.48
C GLY A 574 2.89 -27.34 -12.69
N SER A 575 1.56 -27.34 -12.80
CA SER A 575 0.83 -26.54 -13.79
C SER A 575 1.09 -25.05 -13.58
N VAL A 576 1.17 -24.30 -14.69
CA VAL A 576 1.32 -22.85 -14.68
C VAL A 576 -0.01 -22.23 -15.06
N PHE A 577 -0.52 -21.34 -14.22
CA PHE A 577 -1.70 -20.53 -14.57
C PHE A 577 -1.33 -19.48 -15.61
N MET A 578 -2.05 -19.45 -16.74
CA MET A 578 -1.80 -18.48 -17.79
C MET A 578 -3.08 -17.77 -18.19
N ALA A 579 -3.06 -16.44 -18.19
CA ALA A 579 -4.21 -15.62 -18.58
C ALA A 579 -3.79 -14.38 -19.36
N VAL A 580 -4.74 -13.82 -20.08
CA VAL A 580 -4.60 -12.53 -20.78
C VAL A 580 -5.70 -11.61 -20.24
N ALA A 581 -5.32 -10.46 -19.72
CA ALA A 581 -6.24 -9.40 -19.39
C ALA A 581 -6.42 -8.50 -20.63
N ASP A 582 -7.65 -8.37 -21.08
CA ASP A 582 -8.00 -7.50 -22.22
C ASP A 582 -8.17 -6.05 -21.75
N GLU A 583 -8.69 -5.87 -20.53
CA GLU A 583 -8.97 -4.57 -19.90
C GLU A 583 -8.58 -4.63 -18.41
N VAL A 584 -8.20 -3.48 -17.85
CA VAL A 584 -7.75 -3.36 -16.46
C VAL A 584 -8.53 -2.32 -15.67
N GLY A 585 -9.80 -2.05 -16.04
CA GLY A 585 -10.69 -1.15 -15.32
C GLY A 585 -10.50 0.33 -15.61
N PHE A 586 -9.56 0.68 -16.47
CA PHE A 586 -9.33 2.06 -16.92
C PHE A 586 -8.79 2.11 -18.35
N THR A 587 -8.84 3.30 -18.94
CA THR A 587 -8.17 3.62 -20.22
C THR A 587 -7.41 4.93 -20.08
N VAL A 588 -6.50 5.21 -21.00
CA VAL A 588 -5.74 6.46 -21.01
C VAL A 588 -6.17 7.33 -22.19
N LYS A 589 -6.72 8.52 -21.90
CA LYS A 589 -7.09 9.52 -22.91
C LYS A 589 -6.39 10.84 -22.60
N ASN A 590 -5.70 11.41 -23.58
CA ASN A 590 -4.99 12.70 -23.43
C ASN A 590 -4.04 12.73 -22.19
N LYS A 591 -3.33 11.64 -21.91
CA LYS A 591 -2.47 11.47 -20.72
C LYS A 591 -3.23 11.56 -19.39
N ILE A 592 -4.50 11.26 -19.37
CA ILE A 592 -5.32 11.18 -18.16
C ILE A 592 -5.88 9.76 -18.06
N GLU A 593 -5.81 9.19 -16.87
CA GLU A 593 -6.44 7.90 -16.54
C GLU A 593 -7.96 8.12 -16.38
N VAL A 594 -8.74 7.43 -17.18
CA VAL A 594 -10.21 7.46 -17.15
C VAL A 594 -10.70 6.11 -16.64
N GLN A 595 -11.32 6.10 -15.47
CA GLN A 595 -11.88 4.89 -14.87
C GLN A 595 -13.08 4.39 -15.70
N LEU A 596 -13.12 3.10 -15.97
CA LEU A 596 -14.19 2.43 -16.71
C LEU A 596 -15.09 1.57 -15.80
N GLY A 597 -14.65 1.31 -14.56
CA GLY A 597 -15.36 0.47 -13.59
C GLY A 597 -15.01 -1.02 -13.68
N ASP A 598 -15.55 -1.78 -12.72
CA ASP A 598 -15.22 -3.20 -12.53
C ASP A 598 -15.67 -4.09 -13.69
N ASP A 599 -16.72 -3.75 -14.41
CA ASP A 599 -17.20 -4.48 -15.59
C ASP A 599 -16.15 -4.52 -16.73
N HIS A 600 -15.26 -3.53 -16.75
CA HIS A 600 -14.13 -3.40 -17.68
C HIS A 600 -12.79 -3.84 -17.04
N ASN A 601 -12.84 -4.64 -15.98
CA ASN A 601 -11.63 -5.14 -15.30
C ASN A 601 -11.54 -6.67 -15.40
N SER A 602 -10.87 -7.15 -16.42
CA SER A 602 -10.66 -8.59 -16.66
C SER A 602 -9.87 -9.26 -15.53
N LEU A 603 -9.04 -8.49 -14.78
CA LEU A 603 -8.22 -9.02 -13.70
C LEU A 603 -9.08 -9.65 -12.60
N LEU A 604 -10.26 -9.09 -12.29
CA LEU A 604 -11.16 -9.64 -11.27
C LEU A 604 -11.56 -11.09 -11.61
N LYS A 605 -11.99 -11.33 -12.85
CA LYS A 605 -12.36 -12.69 -13.33
C LYS A 605 -11.18 -13.64 -13.37
N ILE A 606 -10.01 -13.13 -13.75
CA ILE A 606 -8.75 -13.90 -13.80
C ILE A 606 -8.36 -14.36 -12.40
N ILE A 607 -8.44 -13.48 -11.41
CA ILE A 607 -8.13 -13.80 -10.01
C ILE A 607 -9.12 -14.84 -9.46
N ASP A 608 -10.42 -14.68 -9.74
CA ASP A 608 -11.43 -15.66 -9.32
C ASP A 608 -11.15 -17.03 -9.93
N SER A 609 -10.77 -17.08 -11.20
CA SER A 609 -10.35 -18.32 -11.87
C SER A 609 -9.13 -18.95 -11.20
N TYR A 610 -8.11 -18.14 -10.91
CA TYR A 610 -6.91 -18.61 -10.17
C TYR A 610 -7.27 -19.19 -8.80
N LYS A 611 -8.12 -18.50 -8.03
CA LYS A 611 -8.55 -18.94 -6.69
C LYS A 611 -9.33 -20.26 -6.73
N ARG A 612 -10.08 -20.52 -7.80
CA ARG A 612 -10.81 -21.78 -8.02
C ARG A 612 -9.93 -22.93 -8.52
N GLY A 613 -8.68 -22.65 -8.91
CA GLY A 613 -7.75 -23.66 -9.42
C GLY A 613 -7.96 -24.04 -10.90
N HIS A 614 -8.54 -23.13 -11.69
CA HIS A 614 -8.79 -23.31 -13.13
C HIS A 614 -7.76 -22.59 -13.97
#